data_51374faa6782b86419d72e9dd92ab19a
#
_entry.id   51374faa6782b86419d72e9dd92ab19a
#
_cell.length_a   1.000
_cell.length_b   1.000
_cell.length_c   1.000
_cell.angle_alpha   90.00
_cell.angle_beta   90.00
_cell.angle_gamma   90.00
#
_symmetry.space_group_name_H-M   'P 1'
#
loop_
_entity.id
_entity.type
_entity.pdbx_description
1 polymer ?
#
loop_
_entity_poly.entity_id
_entity_poly.type
_entity_poly.pdbx_seq_one_letter_code
_entity_poly.pdbx_strand_id
1 'polypeptide(L)'
;MGGVAAAVKLYRELAADVRSKEGSAAAYYVLEDTFEKGDMDKTEKAIFAYSEREPQAYWLAKAFILLGDVYVRKGDNFQARATYQSVADGYSPADDGIVDEAKERIAKLN
;
A
#
# COMPACT_ATOMS: atom_id res chain seq x y z
N MET A 1 -13.63 -16.39 16.03
CA MET A 1 -12.97 -15.88 15.58
C MET A 1 -11.72 -16.20 14.84
N GLY A 2 -11.50 -17.29 14.20
CA GLY A 2 -10.34 -17.60 13.41
C GLY A 2 -10.29 -16.92 12.04
N GLY A 3 -11.38 -16.33 11.57
CA GLY A 3 -11.47 -15.87 10.19
C GLY A 3 -10.42 -14.87 9.77
N VAL A 4 -10.28 -13.77 10.51
CA VAL A 4 -9.33 -12.70 10.15
C VAL A 4 -7.89 -13.18 10.36
N ALA A 5 -7.61 -13.84 11.48
CA ALA A 5 -6.27 -14.34 11.76
C ALA A 5 -5.84 -15.39 10.75
N ALA A 6 -6.77 -16.30 10.38
CA ALA A 6 -6.48 -17.32 9.37
C ALA A 6 -6.23 -16.70 8.00
N ALA A 7 -6.99 -15.66 7.62
CA ALA A 7 -6.79 -15.00 6.34
C ALA A 7 -5.42 -14.31 6.28
N VAL A 8 -5.00 -13.61 7.34
CA VAL A 8 -3.71 -12.96 7.40
C VAL A 8 -2.58 -13.98 7.30
N LYS A 9 -2.71 -15.12 8.00
CA LYS A 9 -1.71 -16.18 7.92
C LYS A 9 -1.58 -16.72 6.50
N LEU A 10 -2.71 -16.94 5.82
CA LEU A 10 -2.71 -17.41 4.44
C LEU A 10 -2.02 -16.39 3.52
N TYR A 11 -2.32 -15.10 3.68
CA TYR A 11 -1.68 -14.06 2.88
C TYR A 11 -0.17 -14.05 3.10
N ARG A 12 0.29 -14.26 4.32
CA ARG A 12 1.72 -14.32 4.62
C ARG A 12 2.41 -15.48 3.94
N GLU A 13 1.76 -16.63 3.89
CA GLU A 13 2.29 -17.80 3.19
C GLU A 13 2.40 -17.55 1.69
N LEU A 14 1.35 -16.97 1.09
CA LEU A 14 1.35 -16.63 -0.32
C LEU A 14 2.36 -15.52 -0.64
N ALA A 15 2.59 -14.63 0.30
CA ALA A 15 3.48 -13.49 0.12
C ALA A 15 4.97 -13.89 0.14
N ALA A 16 5.28 -15.18 0.40
CA ALA A 16 6.68 -15.64 0.38
C ALA A 16 7.34 -15.37 -0.97
N ASP A 17 6.59 -15.43 -2.07
CA ASP A 17 7.09 -15.06 -3.40
C ASP A 17 6.45 -13.74 -3.82
N VAL A 18 6.98 -12.64 -3.27
CA VAL A 18 6.41 -11.32 -3.49
C VAL A 18 6.58 -10.82 -4.93
N ARG A 19 7.48 -11.42 -5.70
CA ARG A 19 7.68 -11.04 -7.10
C ARG A 19 6.57 -11.55 -8.02
N SER A 20 5.87 -12.59 -7.64
CA SER A 20 4.74 -13.08 -8.42
C SER A 20 3.55 -12.14 -8.23
N LYS A 21 2.60 -12.19 -9.16
CA LYS A 21 1.38 -11.40 -9.06
C LYS A 21 0.62 -11.76 -7.78
N GLU A 22 0.48 -13.05 -7.51
CA GLU A 22 -0.24 -13.56 -6.35
C GLU A 22 0.48 -13.21 -5.06
N GLY A 23 1.80 -13.32 -5.04
CA GLY A 23 2.62 -12.97 -3.88
C GLY A 23 2.61 -11.47 -3.62
N SER A 24 2.67 -10.64 -4.68
CA SER A 24 2.57 -9.19 -4.55
C SER A 24 1.24 -8.79 -3.92
N ALA A 25 0.14 -9.37 -4.42
CA ALA A 25 -1.20 -9.09 -3.90
C ALA A 25 -1.34 -9.54 -2.46
N ALA A 26 -0.90 -10.75 -2.16
CA ALA A 26 -1.01 -11.30 -0.80
C ALA A 26 -0.24 -10.46 0.21
N ALA A 27 0.97 -10.03 -0.14
CA ALA A 27 1.78 -9.18 0.73
C ALA A 27 1.13 -7.81 0.92
N TYR A 28 0.53 -7.24 -0.12
CA TYR A 28 -0.21 -5.99 0.00
C TYR A 28 -1.36 -6.11 1.00
N TYR A 29 -2.12 -7.21 0.96
CA TYR A 29 -3.24 -7.40 1.90
C TYR A 29 -2.76 -7.53 3.34
N VAL A 30 -1.56 -8.03 3.56
CA VAL A 30 -0.95 -8.01 4.91
C VAL A 30 -0.68 -6.58 5.35
N LEU A 31 -0.18 -5.73 4.45
CA LEU A 31 0.04 -4.30 4.75
C LEU A 31 -1.27 -3.60 5.10
N GLU A 32 -2.31 -3.87 4.32
CA GLU A 32 -3.63 -3.29 4.53
C GLU A 32 -4.19 -3.71 5.90
N ASP A 33 -4.02 -4.96 6.27
CA ASP A 33 -4.45 -5.45 7.58
C ASP A 33 -3.71 -4.73 8.72
N THR A 34 -2.40 -4.53 8.57
CA THR A 34 -1.60 -3.81 9.57
C THR A 34 -2.08 -2.37 9.70
N PHE A 35 -2.40 -1.72 8.58
CA PHE A 35 -2.96 -0.38 8.56
C PHE A 35 -4.29 -0.33 9.31
N GLU A 36 -5.18 -1.28 9.04
CA GLU A 36 -6.50 -1.32 9.69
C GLU A 36 -6.41 -1.54 11.20
N LYS A 37 -5.35 -2.20 11.65
CA LYS A 37 -5.11 -2.39 13.09
C LYS A 37 -4.62 -1.12 13.79
N GLY A 38 -4.30 -0.08 13.04
CA GLY A 38 -4.02 1.24 13.60
C GLY A 38 -2.58 1.52 13.97
N ASP A 39 -1.64 0.62 13.71
CA ASP A 39 -0.22 0.86 14.00
C ASP A 39 0.45 1.51 12.79
N MET A 40 0.44 2.83 12.74
CA MET A 40 0.94 3.58 11.59
C MET A 40 2.46 3.46 11.42
N ASP A 41 3.23 3.46 12.50
CA ASP A 41 4.68 3.31 12.41
C ASP A 41 5.06 1.94 11.87
N LYS A 42 4.39 0.90 12.34
CA LYS A 42 4.62 -0.45 11.86
C LYS A 42 4.24 -0.59 10.39
N THR A 43 3.11 0.01 10.00
CA THR A 43 2.64 -0.03 8.61
C THR A 43 3.64 0.67 7.70
N GLU A 44 4.14 1.83 8.10
CA GLU A 44 5.13 2.56 7.32
C GLU A 44 6.37 1.74 7.06
N LYS A 45 6.93 1.15 8.12
CA LYS A 45 8.12 0.30 8.01
C LYS A 45 7.86 -0.91 7.12
N ALA A 46 6.70 -1.52 7.27
CA ALA A 46 6.33 -2.70 6.47
C ALA A 46 6.20 -2.36 4.99
N ILE A 47 5.67 -1.19 4.66
CA ILE A 47 5.56 -0.75 3.27
C ILE A 47 6.95 -0.59 2.64
N PHE A 48 7.88 0.06 3.35
CA PHE A 48 9.22 0.22 2.82
C PHE A 48 9.94 -1.12 2.65
N ALA A 49 9.78 -2.04 3.60
CA ALA A 49 10.35 -3.38 3.47
C ALA A 49 9.75 -4.12 2.25
N TYR A 50 8.45 -3.97 2.04
CA TYR A 50 7.77 -4.54 0.89
C TYR A 50 8.35 -4.01 -0.42
N SER A 51 8.59 -2.69 -0.50
CA SER A 51 9.11 -2.07 -1.71
C SER A 51 10.48 -2.62 -2.09
N GLU A 52 11.29 -3.00 -1.10
CA GLU A 52 12.62 -3.54 -1.36
C GLU A 52 12.60 -4.97 -1.90
N ARG A 53 11.46 -5.66 -1.79
CA ARG A 53 11.31 -7.03 -2.27
C ARG A 53 10.89 -7.11 -3.74
N GLU A 54 10.86 -5.97 -4.43
CA GLU A 54 10.56 -5.88 -5.87
C GLU A 54 9.21 -6.47 -6.25
N PRO A 55 8.10 -6.02 -5.59
CA PRO A 55 6.78 -6.49 -5.98
C PRO A 55 6.38 -5.97 -7.36
N GLN A 56 5.33 -6.54 -7.93
CA GLN A 56 4.85 -6.07 -9.21
C GLN A 56 4.36 -4.62 -9.13
N ALA A 57 4.56 -3.86 -10.21
CA ALA A 57 4.37 -2.42 -10.22
C ALA A 57 2.97 -1.98 -9.76
N TYR A 58 1.93 -2.69 -10.17
CA TYR A 58 0.55 -2.38 -9.76
C TYR A 58 0.43 -2.42 -8.22
N TRP A 59 0.90 -3.51 -7.63
CA TRP A 59 0.77 -3.69 -6.18
C TRP A 59 1.69 -2.77 -5.40
N LEU A 60 2.87 -2.48 -5.94
CA LEU A 60 3.76 -1.50 -5.33
C LEU A 60 3.12 -0.11 -5.31
N ALA A 61 2.47 0.28 -6.42
CA ALA A 61 1.77 1.57 -6.49
C ALA A 61 0.64 1.63 -5.47
N LYS A 62 -0.13 0.55 -5.32
CA LYS A 62 -1.17 0.48 -4.30
C LYS A 62 -0.61 0.61 -2.89
N ALA A 63 0.56 0.01 -2.65
CA ALA A 63 1.23 0.12 -1.35
C ALA A 63 1.66 1.55 -1.06
N PHE A 64 2.11 2.30 -2.08
CA PHE A 64 2.47 3.70 -1.89
C PHE A 64 1.26 4.61 -1.70
N ILE A 65 0.11 4.28 -2.30
CA ILE A 65 -1.14 4.97 -1.97
C ILE A 65 -1.49 4.72 -0.49
N LEU A 66 -1.34 3.49 -0.02
CA LEU A 66 -1.55 3.16 1.38
C LEU A 66 -0.56 3.93 2.28
N LEU A 67 0.68 4.11 1.84
CA LEU A 67 1.66 4.91 2.56
C LEU A 67 1.19 6.36 2.71
N GLY A 68 0.63 6.94 1.65
CA GLY A 68 0.02 8.27 1.73
C GLY A 68 -1.08 8.30 2.78
N ASP A 69 -1.92 7.27 2.83
CA ASP A 69 -2.97 7.15 3.85
C ASP A 69 -2.38 7.08 5.26
N VAL A 70 -1.24 6.40 5.42
CA VAL A 70 -0.51 6.36 6.70
C VAL A 70 -0.13 7.78 7.13
N TYR A 71 0.43 8.57 6.21
CA TYR A 71 0.82 9.93 6.53
C TYR A 71 -0.39 10.82 6.88
N VAL A 72 -1.52 10.62 6.21
CA VAL A 72 -2.76 11.32 6.58
C VAL A 72 -3.14 10.99 8.03
N ARG A 73 -3.10 9.71 8.40
CA ARG A 73 -3.41 9.27 9.76
C ARG A 73 -2.43 9.86 10.80
N LYS A 74 -1.19 10.08 10.40
CA LYS A 74 -0.18 10.68 11.26
C LYS A 74 -0.29 12.21 11.32
N GLY A 75 -1.21 12.80 10.56
CA GLY A 75 -1.37 14.25 10.52
C GLY A 75 -0.38 14.97 9.63
N ASP A 76 0.32 14.25 8.77
CA ASP A 76 1.35 14.81 7.90
C ASP A 76 0.85 14.89 6.46
N ASN A 77 0.01 15.90 6.20
CA ASN A 77 -0.58 16.07 4.87
C ASN A 77 0.44 16.44 3.80
N PHE A 78 1.55 17.07 4.19
CA PHE A 78 2.61 17.40 3.26
C PHE A 78 3.24 16.14 2.68
N GLN A 79 3.63 15.20 3.54
CA GLN A 79 4.19 13.93 3.10
C GLN A 79 3.15 13.08 2.37
N ALA A 80 1.89 13.11 2.82
CA ALA A 80 0.83 12.38 2.15
C ALA A 80 0.69 12.86 0.71
N ARG A 81 0.63 14.17 0.50
CA ARG A 81 0.51 14.74 -0.85
C ARG A 81 1.69 14.35 -1.73
N ALA A 82 2.91 14.47 -1.20
CA ALA A 82 4.12 14.12 -1.95
C ALA A 82 4.11 12.65 -2.36
N THR A 83 3.66 11.77 -1.47
CA THR A 83 3.59 10.34 -1.73
C THR A 83 2.56 10.01 -2.79
N TYR A 84 1.35 10.55 -2.67
CA TYR A 84 0.32 10.34 -3.69
C TYR A 84 0.76 10.91 -5.04
N GLN A 85 1.41 12.08 -5.03
CA GLN A 85 1.86 12.72 -6.27
C GLN A 85 2.91 11.89 -6.97
N SER A 86 3.81 11.25 -6.22
CA SER A 86 4.82 10.38 -6.81
C SER A 86 4.18 9.20 -7.56
N VAL A 87 3.07 8.67 -7.04
CA VAL A 87 2.33 7.62 -7.73
C VAL A 87 1.66 8.17 -8.98
N ALA A 88 0.99 9.32 -8.87
CA ALA A 88 0.29 9.92 -9.99
C ALA A 88 1.24 10.25 -11.15
N ASP A 89 2.46 10.71 -10.83
CA ASP A 89 3.43 11.11 -11.84
C ASP A 89 4.27 9.95 -12.38
N GLY A 90 4.52 8.95 -11.55
CA GLY A 90 5.48 7.90 -11.88
C GLY A 90 4.89 6.57 -12.33
N TYR A 91 3.62 6.35 -12.08
CA TYR A 91 3.01 5.06 -12.40
C TYR A 91 2.42 5.04 -13.80
N SER A 92 2.65 3.96 -14.51
CA SER A 92 2.07 3.70 -15.83
C SER A 92 1.60 2.25 -15.84
N PRO A 93 0.46 1.91 -16.45
CA PRO A 93 -0.40 2.73 -17.29
C PRO A 93 -1.37 3.62 -16.49
N ALA A 94 -1.97 4.60 -17.15
CA ALA A 94 -2.90 5.52 -16.50
C ALA A 94 -4.35 5.01 -16.48
N ASP A 95 -4.63 3.88 -17.11
CA ASP A 95 -6.00 3.40 -17.34
C ASP A 95 -6.44 2.25 -16.43
N ASP A 96 -5.65 1.88 -15.43
CA ASP A 96 -6.02 0.81 -14.48
C ASP A 96 -6.57 1.33 -13.14
N GLY A 97 -6.81 2.63 -13.05
CA GLY A 97 -7.40 3.25 -11.86
C GLY A 97 -6.41 3.73 -10.81
N ILE A 98 -5.15 3.36 -10.89
CA ILE A 98 -4.15 3.73 -9.89
C ILE A 98 -3.89 5.25 -9.87
N VAL A 99 -3.64 5.84 -11.04
CA VAL A 99 -3.38 7.28 -11.14
C VAL A 99 -4.60 8.07 -10.68
N ASP A 100 -5.78 7.65 -11.09
CA ASP A 100 -7.03 8.32 -10.69
C ASP A 100 -7.22 8.24 -9.18
N GLU A 101 -6.94 7.09 -8.56
CA GLU A 101 -7.05 6.93 -7.12
C GLU A 101 -6.10 7.87 -6.39
N ALA A 102 -4.85 7.97 -6.86
CA ALA A 102 -3.87 8.88 -6.26
C ALA A 102 -4.33 10.33 -6.36
N LYS A 103 -4.85 10.73 -7.53
CA LYS A 103 -5.34 12.10 -7.72
C LYS A 103 -6.55 12.40 -6.85
N GLU A 104 -7.45 11.44 -6.66
CA GLU A 104 -8.59 11.62 -5.76
C GLU A 104 -8.14 11.83 -4.32
N ARG A 105 -7.13 11.08 -3.88
CA ARG A 105 -6.57 11.25 -2.55
C ARG A 105 -5.98 12.65 -2.36
N ILE A 106 -5.25 13.14 -3.37
CA ILE A 106 -4.68 14.49 -3.31
C ILE A 106 -5.79 15.54 -3.18
N ALA A 107 -6.85 15.38 -3.95
CA ALA A 107 -7.97 16.33 -3.93
C ALA A 107 -8.64 16.39 -2.56
N LYS A 108 -8.59 15.32 -1.79
CA LYS A 108 -9.22 15.26 -0.46
C LYS A 108 -8.34 15.83 0.65
N LEU A 109 -7.09 16.20 0.35
CA LEU A 109 -6.17 16.69 1.38
C LEU A 109 -6.36 18.15 1.77
N ASN A 110 -7.24 18.86 1.14
CA ASN A 110 -7.45 20.29 1.47
C ASN A 110 -8.39 20.48 2.67
#